data_4033ac348e5a2b74d71ce231481261f6
#
_entry.id   4033ac348e5a2b74d71ce231481261f6
#
_cell.length_a   1.000
_cell.length_b   1.000
_cell.length_c   1.000
_cell.angle_alpha   90.00
_cell.angle_beta   90.00
_cell.angle_gamma   90.00
#
_symmetry.space_group_name_H-M   'P 1'
#
loop_
_entity.id
_entity.type
_entity.pdbx_description
1 polymer ?
#
loop_
_entity_poly.entity_id
_entity_poly.type
_entity_poly.pdbx_seq_one_letter_code
_entity_poly.pdbx_strand_id
1 'polypeptide(L)'
;MKKLLKYSLSLLCAIMVIGLTSCTDSYDYDPAAPEDKGAFLIANTTSFMFTPGQAQEFEITVQRRDTVEAGTVTLTSDNSKFNVPSQVSFGANEKTKTVTVTSNLKSGSDENVNISVAEGQAYHYGANTITINVKTPKKYVGTFSSALAGDSWEQTVYELGNGKYMLPDLYDQGRNITFVIDWKTKKITVAAQAAWTHQNYGLIGVQGSGVYDAKDKVAKMTLTHFVPNLGSLGDFAEDFYFPEDFEPSK
;
A
#
# COMPACT_ATOMS: atom_id res chain seq x y z
N MET A 1 16.95 23.39 -76.51
CA MET A 1 16.35 23.70 -75.16
C MET A 1 14.86 23.40 -74.99
N LYS A 2 14.01 23.56 -76.02
CA LYS A 2 12.52 23.31 -75.84
C LYS A 2 12.10 21.85 -75.68
N LYS A 3 12.91 20.85 -76.12
CA LYS A 3 12.59 19.44 -75.96
C LYS A 3 12.89 18.86 -74.57
N LEU A 4 13.93 19.34 -73.90
CA LEU A 4 14.30 18.92 -72.55
C LEU A 4 13.29 19.41 -71.52
N LEU A 5 12.66 20.57 -71.73
CA LEU A 5 11.64 21.11 -70.81
C LEU A 5 10.32 20.31 -70.81
N LYS A 6 9.99 19.65 -71.95
CA LYS A 6 8.78 18.83 -72.03
C LYS A 6 8.90 17.49 -71.27
N TYR A 7 10.08 16.91 -71.26
CA TYR A 7 10.32 15.65 -70.53
C TYR A 7 10.48 15.87 -69.02
N SER A 8 11.01 17.04 -68.61
CA SER A 8 11.14 17.36 -67.19
C SER A 8 9.75 17.62 -66.56
N LEU A 9 8.84 18.23 -67.31
CA LEU A 9 7.48 18.50 -66.81
C LEU A 9 6.62 17.24 -66.71
N SER A 10 6.76 16.29 -67.67
CA SER A 10 6.06 15.00 -67.65
C SER A 10 6.62 14.08 -66.53
N LEU A 11 7.92 14.14 -66.24
CA LEU A 11 8.55 13.37 -65.16
C LEU A 11 8.12 13.92 -63.78
N LEU A 12 7.94 15.25 -63.63
CA LEU A 12 7.48 15.88 -62.40
C LEU A 12 6.01 15.53 -62.11
N CYS A 13 5.14 15.47 -63.13
CA CYS A 13 3.75 15.00 -62.96
C CYS A 13 3.66 13.52 -62.60
N ALA A 14 4.56 12.66 -63.14
CA ALA A 14 4.56 11.23 -62.79
C ALA A 14 5.01 10.99 -61.34
N ILE A 15 5.91 11.79 -60.83
CA ILE A 15 6.36 11.69 -59.41
C ILE A 15 5.27 12.20 -58.46
N MET A 16 4.46 13.20 -58.85
CA MET A 16 3.33 13.68 -58.00
C MET A 16 2.17 12.67 -57.92
N VAL A 17 2.00 11.79 -58.89
CA VAL A 17 0.92 10.78 -58.86
C VAL A 17 1.27 9.58 -57.98
N ILE A 18 2.60 9.30 -57.79
CA ILE A 18 3.00 8.19 -56.91
C ILE A 18 3.00 8.59 -55.44
N GLY A 19 3.05 9.90 -55.11
CA GLY A 19 3.04 10.43 -53.76
C GLY A 19 1.65 10.50 -53.07
N LEU A 20 0.57 10.14 -53.77
CA LEU A 20 -0.82 10.21 -53.25
C LEU A 20 -1.46 8.84 -52.95
N THR A 21 -0.66 7.76 -53.00
CA THR A 21 -1.05 6.57 -52.25
C THR A 21 -0.68 6.78 -50.79
N SER A 22 -1.25 7.83 -50.18
CA SER A 22 -1.38 7.90 -48.72
C SER A 22 -2.08 6.61 -48.29
N CYS A 23 -1.38 5.87 -47.43
CA CYS A 23 -2.01 4.80 -46.67
C CYS A 23 -3.38 5.27 -46.18
N THR A 24 -4.43 4.87 -46.87
CA THR A 24 -5.71 4.71 -46.25
C THR A 24 -5.62 3.42 -45.45
N ASP A 25 -4.84 3.43 -44.37
CA ASP A 25 -5.22 2.62 -43.24
C ASP A 25 -6.62 3.15 -42.91
N SER A 26 -7.64 2.46 -43.41
CA SER A 26 -8.96 2.57 -42.85
C SER A 26 -8.81 2.09 -41.41
N TYR A 27 -8.49 3.02 -40.51
CA TYR A 27 -8.83 2.80 -39.13
C TYR A 27 -10.35 2.64 -39.17
N ASP A 28 -10.81 1.40 -39.10
CA ASP A 28 -12.18 1.12 -38.65
C ASP A 28 -12.25 1.72 -37.25
N TYR A 29 -12.61 3.00 -37.24
CA TYR A 29 -13.01 3.67 -36.04
C TYR A 29 -14.36 3.05 -35.67
N ASP A 30 -14.28 2.00 -34.89
CA ASP A 30 -15.46 1.44 -34.24
C ASP A 30 -15.91 2.51 -33.23
N PRO A 31 -16.94 3.33 -33.57
CA PRO A 31 -17.36 4.38 -32.65
C PRO A 31 -17.74 3.69 -31.35
N ALA A 32 -17.25 4.19 -30.23
CA ALA A 32 -17.62 3.73 -28.91
C ALA A 32 -19.11 3.47 -28.89
N ALA A 33 -19.50 2.22 -28.68
CA ALA A 33 -20.93 1.85 -28.71
C ALA A 33 -21.69 2.83 -27.82
N PRO A 34 -22.61 3.65 -28.34
CA PRO A 34 -23.29 4.69 -27.56
C PRO A 34 -24.08 4.12 -26.38
N GLU A 35 -24.23 2.82 -26.33
CA GLU A 35 -25.03 2.06 -25.37
C GLU A 35 -24.21 1.25 -24.38
N ASP A 36 -22.89 1.46 -24.31
CA ASP A 36 -22.09 0.76 -23.27
C ASP A 36 -22.50 1.26 -21.87
N LYS A 37 -23.40 0.49 -21.28
CA LYS A 37 -24.04 0.75 -19.98
C LYS A 37 -23.25 0.16 -18.83
N GLY A 38 -22.09 -0.41 -19.10
CA GLY A 38 -21.28 -1.18 -18.17
C GLY A 38 -20.83 -0.43 -16.93
N ALA A 39 -20.29 -1.19 -16.00
CA ALA A 39 -19.68 -0.72 -14.76
C ALA A 39 -18.16 -0.89 -14.79
N PHE A 40 -17.47 -0.12 -13.95
CA PHE A 40 -16.02 -0.19 -13.78
C PHE A 40 -15.62 0.09 -12.33
N LEU A 41 -14.39 -0.22 -11.99
CA LEU A 41 -13.83 -0.13 -10.65
C LEU A 41 -12.87 1.06 -10.52
N ILE A 42 -12.88 1.68 -9.37
CA ILE A 42 -11.94 2.74 -8.98
C ILE A 42 -11.34 2.38 -7.62
N ALA A 43 -10.02 2.39 -7.52
CA ALA A 43 -9.31 2.27 -6.27
C ALA A 43 -8.38 3.48 -6.12
N ASN A 44 -8.52 4.23 -5.03
CA ASN A 44 -7.64 5.36 -4.74
C ASN A 44 -6.26 4.91 -4.26
N THR A 45 -6.20 3.72 -3.69
CA THR A 45 -4.98 3.08 -3.20
C THR A 45 -4.99 1.62 -3.61
N THR A 46 -3.88 1.14 -4.11
CA THR A 46 -3.70 -0.24 -4.56
C THR A 46 -2.74 -1.07 -3.68
N SER A 47 -2.27 -0.49 -2.58
CA SER A 47 -1.40 -1.18 -1.62
C SER A 47 -1.74 -0.75 -0.20
N PHE A 48 -2.00 -1.72 0.67
CA PHE A 48 -2.34 -1.52 2.07
C PHE A 48 -1.38 -2.30 2.97
N MET A 49 -0.99 -1.68 4.08
CA MET A 49 -0.32 -2.32 5.19
C MET A 49 -1.19 -2.12 6.43
N PHE A 50 -1.83 -3.18 6.90
CA PHE A 50 -2.64 -3.12 8.11
C PHE A 50 -1.75 -3.19 9.36
N THR A 51 -1.93 -2.22 10.26
CA THR A 51 -1.24 -2.24 11.54
C THR A 51 -1.90 -3.23 12.51
N PRO A 52 -1.15 -3.78 13.47
CA PRO A 52 -1.71 -4.69 14.47
C PRO A 52 -2.88 -4.06 15.23
N GLY A 53 -3.95 -4.82 15.39
CA GLY A 53 -5.19 -4.36 16.05
C GLY A 53 -6.13 -3.55 15.16
N GLN A 54 -5.71 -3.17 13.96
CA GLN A 54 -6.57 -2.53 12.96
C GLN A 54 -7.46 -3.56 12.25
N ALA A 55 -8.71 -3.17 11.97
CA ALA A 55 -9.57 -3.96 11.09
C ALA A 55 -8.92 -4.10 9.70
N GLN A 56 -8.88 -5.33 9.19
CA GLN A 56 -8.33 -5.60 7.86
C GLN A 56 -9.41 -5.36 6.81
N GLU A 57 -9.65 -4.09 6.53
CA GLU A 57 -10.66 -3.65 5.56
C GLU A 57 -10.16 -2.48 4.72
N PHE A 58 -10.61 -2.42 3.48
CA PHE A 58 -10.36 -1.32 2.56
C PHE A 58 -11.58 -1.09 1.68
N GLU A 59 -11.63 0.06 1.05
CA GLU A 59 -12.75 0.47 0.22
C GLU A 59 -12.34 0.57 -1.24
N ILE A 60 -13.24 0.14 -2.12
CA ILE A 60 -13.20 0.36 -3.55
C ILE A 60 -14.50 1.04 -3.98
N THR A 61 -14.47 1.73 -5.10
CA THR A 61 -15.67 2.33 -5.69
C THR A 61 -16.07 1.57 -6.94
N VAL A 62 -17.33 1.17 -7.01
CA VAL A 62 -17.98 0.68 -8.23
C VAL A 62 -18.72 1.84 -8.85
N GLN A 63 -18.45 2.13 -10.12
CA GLN A 63 -19.15 3.15 -10.88
C GLN A 63 -19.81 2.54 -12.10
N ARG A 64 -21.06 2.89 -12.35
CA ARG A 64 -21.80 2.47 -13.55
C ARG A 64 -22.07 3.65 -14.49
N ARG A 65 -22.19 3.35 -15.76
CA ARG A 65 -22.50 4.34 -16.83
C ARG A 65 -23.99 4.57 -16.95
N ASP A 66 -24.79 3.51 -16.96
CA ASP A 66 -26.25 3.62 -16.97
C ASP A 66 -26.75 3.81 -15.53
N THR A 67 -27.42 4.92 -15.30
CA THR A 67 -27.96 5.28 -13.99
C THR A 67 -29.47 5.44 -13.97
N VAL A 68 -30.15 5.33 -15.14
CA VAL A 68 -31.59 5.64 -15.27
C VAL A 68 -32.40 4.73 -14.36
N GLU A 69 -32.14 3.43 -14.41
CA GLU A 69 -32.87 2.45 -13.61
C GLU A 69 -32.04 1.89 -12.45
N ALA A 70 -32.74 1.35 -11.46
CA ALA A 70 -32.09 0.53 -10.44
C ALA A 70 -31.47 -0.71 -11.08
N GLY A 71 -30.35 -1.18 -10.52
CA GLY A 71 -29.66 -2.35 -11.07
C GLY A 71 -28.63 -2.92 -10.10
N THR A 72 -28.06 -4.05 -10.47
CA THR A 72 -27.06 -4.75 -9.67
C THR A 72 -25.82 -5.01 -10.51
N VAL A 73 -24.64 -4.72 -9.99
CA VAL A 73 -23.34 -5.05 -10.56
C VAL A 73 -22.77 -6.25 -9.80
N THR A 74 -22.38 -7.28 -10.54
CA THR A 74 -21.75 -8.48 -9.99
C THR A 74 -20.23 -8.29 -9.95
N LEU A 75 -19.63 -8.56 -8.78
CA LEU A 75 -18.19 -8.57 -8.60
C LEU A 75 -17.68 -10.00 -8.43
N THR A 76 -16.47 -10.23 -8.89
CA THR A 76 -15.72 -11.48 -8.70
C THR A 76 -14.37 -11.18 -8.08
N SER A 77 -13.82 -12.14 -7.35
CA SER A 77 -12.48 -12.08 -6.76
C SER A 77 -11.77 -13.40 -7.03
N ASP A 78 -10.47 -13.33 -7.28
CA ASP A 78 -9.60 -14.50 -7.49
C ASP A 78 -8.97 -15.03 -6.20
N ASN A 79 -9.09 -14.32 -5.08
CA ASN A 79 -8.46 -14.70 -3.83
C ASN A 79 -9.50 -14.83 -2.70
N SER A 80 -9.74 -16.06 -2.28
CA SER A 80 -10.72 -16.41 -1.24
C SER A 80 -10.38 -15.94 0.18
N LYS A 81 -9.16 -15.40 0.39
CA LYS A 81 -8.78 -14.77 1.67
C LYS A 81 -9.43 -13.41 1.87
N PHE A 82 -10.05 -12.87 0.81
CA PHE A 82 -10.75 -11.60 0.82
C PHE A 82 -12.26 -11.83 0.67
N ASN A 83 -13.03 -11.18 1.52
CA ASN A 83 -14.48 -11.18 1.42
C ASN A 83 -14.91 -9.96 0.60
N VAL A 84 -15.09 -10.16 -0.69
CA VAL A 84 -15.59 -9.17 -1.64
C VAL A 84 -17.09 -9.39 -1.82
N PRO A 85 -17.95 -8.38 -1.58
CA PRO A 85 -19.37 -8.51 -1.88
C PRO A 85 -19.62 -8.92 -3.33
N SER A 86 -20.27 -10.04 -3.55
CA SER A 86 -20.52 -10.56 -4.91
C SER A 86 -21.50 -9.72 -5.74
N GLN A 87 -22.30 -8.89 -5.08
CA GLN A 87 -23.29 -8.03 -5.72
C GLN A 87 -23.32 -6.65 -5.08
N VAL A 88 -23.42 -5.63 -5.92
CA VAL A 88 -23.53 -4.23 -5.53
C VAL A 88 -24.83 -3.66 -6.15
N SER A 89 -25.81 -3.38 -5.31
CA SER A 89 -27.11 -2.87 -5.74
C SER A 89 -27.11 -1.34 -5.82
N PHE A 90 -27.64 -0.80 -6.89
CA PHE A 90 -27.78 0.62 -7.18
C PHE A 90 -29.25 1.00 -7.28
N GLY A 91 -29.64 2.10 -6.68
CA GLY A 91 -30.93 2.75 -6.92
C GLY A 91 -30.98 3.43 -8.29
N ALA A 92 -32.18 3.85 -8.72
CA ALA A 92 -32.32 4.72 -9.88
C ALA A 92 -31.56 6.04 -9.67
N ASN A 93 -30.86 6.51 -10.71
CA ASN A 93 -30.00 7.69 -10.74
C ASN A 93 -28.76 7.60 -9.82
N GLU A 94 -28.47 6.46 -9.22
CA GLU A 94 -27.26 6.23 -8.42
C GLU A 94 -26.12 5.81 -9.34
N LYS A 95 -25.03 6.60 -9.36
CA LYS A 95 -23.89 6.42 -10.26
C LYS A 95 -22.73 5.64 -9.63
N THR A 96 -22.47 5.86 -8.37
CA THR A 96 -21.30 5.32 -7.65
C THR A 96 -21.70 4.67 -6.35
N LYS A 97 -20.99 3.62 -5.97
CA LYS A 97 -21.14 2.96 -4.69
C LYS A 97 -19.79 2.55 -4.12
N THR A 98 -19.58 2.89 -2.87
CA THR A 98 -18.41 2.39 -2.12
C THR A 98 -18.72 1.00 -1.61
N VAL A 99 -17.74 0.12 -1.75
CA VAL A 99 -17.80 -1.28 -1.32
C VAL A 99 -16.64 -1.54 -0.39
N THR A 100 -16.94 -2.02 0.82
CA THR A 100 -15.94 -2.45 1.78
C THR A 100 -15.55 -3.89 1.48
N VAL A 101 -14.26 -4.12 1.35
CA VAL A 101 -13.63 -5.45 1.23
C VAL A 101 -12.93 -5.76 2.53
N THR A 102 -13.18 -6.92 3.10
CA THR A 102 -12.56 -7.35 4.35
C THR A 102 -11.65 -8.55 4.12
N SER A 103 -10.66 -8.73 4.98
CA SER A 103 -9.81 -9.92 4.97
C SER A 103 -9.52 -10.42 6.38
N ASN A 104 -8.97 -11.62 6.47
CA ASN A 104 -8.48 -12.22 7.71
C ASN A 104 -7.11 -12.85 7.46
N LEU A 105 -6.15 -11.99 7.11
CA LEU A 105 -4.79 -12.42 6.79
C LEU A 105 -4.00 -12.67 8.07
N LYS A 106 -3.18 -13.71 8.04
CA LYS A 106 -2.25 -14.00 9.13
C LYS A 106 -1.12 -12.99 9.16
N SER A 107 -0.51 -12.85 10.33
CA SER A 107 0.71 -12.05 10.49
C SER A 107 1.78 -12.44 9.46
N GLY A 108 2.40 -11.45 8.83
CA GLY A 108 3.43 -11.63 7.81
C GLY A 108 2.90 -11.99 6.42
N SER A 109 1.60 -11.87 6.17
CA SER A 109 1.04 -12.09 4.83
C SER A 109 1.37 -10.94 3.89
N ASP A 110 1.60 -11.28 2.61
CA ASP A 110 1.74 -10.36 1.46
C ASP A 110 0.89 -10.95 0.33
N GLU A 111 -0.30 -10.44 0.13
CA GLU A 111 -1.31 -11.02 -0.73
C GLU A 111 -1.82 -10.02 -1.76
N ASN A 112 -2.05 -10.52 -2.97
CA ASN A 112 -2.75 -9.77 -3.99
C ASN A 112 -4.18 -10.29 -4.13
N VAL A 113 -5.11 -9.39 -4.41
CA VAL A 113 -6.47 -9.72 -4.82
C VAL A 113 -6.82 -8.97 -6.09
N ASN A 114 -7.27 -9.69 -7.10
CA ASN A 114 -7.87 -9.11 -8.30
C ASN A 114 -9.38 -9.10 -8.11
N ILE A 115 -9.97 -7.91 -8.17
CA ILE A 115 -11.41 -7.71 -8.08
C ILE A 115 -11.88 -7.26 -9.46
N SER A 116 -12.88 -7.95 -10.00
CA SER A 116 -13.37 -7.70 -11.36
C SER A 116 -14.89 -7.51 -11.40
N VAL A 117 -15.36 -6.68 -12.31
CA VAL A 117 -16.76 -6.65 -12.74
C VAL A 117 -17.00 -7.86 -13.64
N ALA A 118 -18.15 -8.54 -13.49
CA ALA A 118 -18.51 -9.65 -14.35
C ALA A 118 -18.52 -9.25 -15.84
N GLU A 119 -18.03 -10.13 -16.73
CA GLU A 119 -17.75 -9.84 -18.13
C GLU A 119 -18.91 -9.15 -18.86
N GLY A 120 -20.13 -9.65 -18.73
CA GLY A 120 -21.32 -9.07 -19.37
C GLY A 120 -21.82 -7.74 -18.78
N GLN A 121 -21.18 -7.25 -17.69
CA GLN A 121 -21.54 -6.00 -17.01
C GLN A 121 -20.39 -4.99 -17.00
N ALA A 122 -19.26 -5.34 -17.59
CA ALA A 122 -18.06 -4.51 -17.58
C ALA A 122 -18.18 -3.37 -18.61
N TYR A 123 -17.77 -2.15 -18.20
CA TYR A 123 -17.64 -1.02 -19.12
C TYR A 123 -16.38 -1.18 -19.98
N HIS A 124 -16.55 -1.18 -21.30
CA HIS A 124 -15.48 -1.49 -22.25
C HIS A 124 -14.24 -0.57 -22.11
N TYR A 125 -14.44 0.69 -21.77
CA TYR A 125 -13.37 1.70 -21.67
C TYR A 125 -12.97 2.03 -20.22
N GLY A 126 -13.41 1.24 -19.25
CA GLY A 126 -13.08 1.42 -17.83
C GLY A 126 -12.16 0.34 -17.28
N ALA A 127 -11.68 0.54 -16.06
CA ALA A 127 -10.95 -0.50 -15.36
C ALA A 127 -11.92 -1.60 -14.91
N ASN A 128 -11.98 -2.69 -15.65
CA ASN A 128 -12.84 -3.82 -15.36
C ASN A 128 -12.30 -4.71 -14.23
N THR A 129 -10.99 -4.65 -14.02
CA THR A 129 -10.27 -5.36 -12.95
C THR A 129 -9.32 -4.40 -12.27
N ILE A 130 -9.24 -4.49 -10.95
CA ILE A 130 -8.23 -3.80 -10.14
C ILE A 130 -7.47 -4.84 -9.33
N THR A 131 -6.17 -4.62 -9.18
CA THR A 131 -5.30 -5.43 -8.33
C THR A 131 -4.97 -4.65 -7.07
N ILE A 132 -5.26 -5.22 -5.92
CA ILE A 132 -4.93 -4.64 -4.61
C ILE A 132 -3.92 -5.56 -3.91
N ASN A 133 -2.80 -5.00 -3.49
CA ASN A 133 -1.82 -5.67 -2.65
C ASN A 133 -2.11 -5.35 -1.17
N VAL A 134 -2.19 -6.37 -0.34
CA VAL A 134 -2.47 -6.24 1.09
C VAL A 134 -1.41 -6.98 1.89
N LYS A 135 -0.78 -6.25 2.82
CA LYS A 135 0.26 -6.77 3.71
C LYS A 135 -0.17 -6.68 5.17
N THR A 136 0.28 -7.64 5.95
CA THR A 136 0.19 -7.61 7.41
C THR A 136 1.59 -7.70 8.01
N PRO A 137 1.88 -7.00 9.10
CA PRO A 137 3.17 -7.05 9.75
C PRO A 137 3.52 -8.45 10.24
N LYS A 138 4.77 -8.84 10.08
CA LYS A 138 5.29 -10.07 10.67
C LYS A 138 5.47 -9.88 12.16
N LYS A 139 4.94 -10.80 12.96
CA LYS A 139 5.00 -10.77 14.42
C LYS A 139 6.11 -11.67 14.92
N TYR A 140 6.90 -11.15 15.86
CA TYR A 140 7.85 -11.92 16.66
C TYR A 140 7.61 -11.67 18.13
N VAL A 141 8.00 -12.62 18.97
CA VAL A 141 7.97 -12.48 20.42
C VAL A 141 9.40 -12.65 20.90
N GLY A 142 9.90 -11.66 21.61
CA GLY A 142 11.25 -11.62 22.14
C GLY A 142 11.28 -11.08 23.57
N THR A 143 12.46 -10.69 24.04
CA THR A 143 12.65 -10.11 25.37
C THR A 143 13.08 -8.65 25.25
N PHE A 144 12.40 -7.76 25.94
CA PHE A 144 12.82 -6.38 26.11
C PHE A 144 13.50 -6.23 27.48
N SER A 145 14.68 -5.59 27.51
CA SER A 145 15.44 -5.31 28.72
C SER A 145 15.60 -3.81 28.86
N SER A 146 15.14 -3.25 29.96
CA SER A 146 15.10 -1.82 30.23
C SER A 146 15.96 -1.45 31.43
N ALA A 147 16.99 -0.63 31.22
CA ALA A 147 17.76 -0.05 32.32
C ALA A 147 16.92 1.02 33.06
N LEU A 148 15.94 1.66 32.42
CA LEU A 148 15.03 2.59 33.06
C LEU A 148 14.15 1.88 34.11
N ALA A 149 13.56 0.74 33.72
CA ALA A 149 12.71 -0.05 34.60
C ALA A 149 13.52 -0.94 35.56
N GLY A 150 14.78 -1.24 35.22
CA GLY A 150 15.63 -2.19 35.97
C GLY A 150 15.13 -3.64 35.84
N ASP A 151 14.41 -3.96 34.76
CA ASP A 151 13.75 -5.25 34.55
C ASP A 151 13.80 -5.68 33.08
N SER A 152 13.37 -6.92 32.83
CA SER A 152 13.22 -7.49 31.50
C SER A 152 11.93 -8.30 31.42
N TRP A 153 11.22 -8.18 30.28
CA TRP A 153 9.96 -8.89 30.07
C TRP A 153 9.80 -9.40 28.64
N GLU A 154 8.87 -10.32 28.45
CA GLU A 154 8.48 -10.76 27.12
C GLU A 154 7.76 -9.63 26.39
N GLN A 155 8.20 -9.32 25.18
CA GLN A 155 7.65 -8.24 24.38
C GLN A 155 7.42 -8.69 22.94
N THR A 156 6.24 -8.37 22.43
CA THR A 156 5.96 -8.52 20.99
C THR A 156 6.67 -7.41 20.20
N VAL A 157 7.22 -7.75 19.03
CA VAL A 157 7.65 -6.81 18.03
C VAL A 157 6.99 -7.12 16.68
N TYR A 158 6.56 -6.10 15.97
CA TYR A 158 6.04 -6.21 14.61
C TYR A 158 7.02 -5.61 13.60
N GLU A 159 7.32 -6.36 12.55
CA GLU A 159 8.07 -5.88 11.42
C GLU A 159 7.12 -5.23 10.40
N LEU A 160 7.28 -3.91 10.21
CA LEU A 160 6.42 -3.08 9.35
C LEU A 160 6.96 -2.92 7.92
N GLY A 161 8.07 -3.62 7.60
CA GLY A 161 8.77 -3.48 6.32
C GLY A 161 9.82 -2.36 6.33
N ASN A 162 10.72 -2.39 5.33
CA ASN A 162 11.79 -1.39 5.16
C ASN A 162 12.66 -1.19 6.42
N GLY A 163 12.88 -2.25 7.20
CA GLY A 163 13.65 -2.19 8.44
C GLY A 163 12.94 -1.48 9.60
N LYS A 164 11.67 -1.12 9.45
CA LYS A 164 10.87 -0.49 10.52
C LYS A 164 10.22 -1.55 11.40
N TYR A 165 10.35 -1.36 12.70
CA TYR A 165 9.80 -2.22 13.75
C TYR A 165 8.91 -1.43 14.70
N MET A 166 7.97 -2.13 15.35
CA MET A 166 7.06 -1.55 16.35
C MET A 166 6.95 -2.49 17.55
N LEU A 167 7.21 -1.96 18.72
CA LEU A 167 6.96 -2.56 20.02
C LEU A 167 5.62 -2.02 20.53
N PRO A 168 4.54 -2.82 20.48
CA PRO A 168 3.24 -2.35 20.94
C PRO A 168 3.24 -2.21 22.45
N ASP A 169 2.65 -1.13 22.92
CA ASP A 169 2.38 -0.86 24.36
C ASP A 169 3.59 -1.12 25.28
N LEU A 170 4.77 -0.71 24.84
CA LEU A 170 6.06 -1.09 25.46
C LEU A 170 6.12 -0.76 26.96
N TYR A 171 5.47 0.31 27.39
CA TYR A 171 5.49 0.79 28.78
C TYR A 171 4.12 0.70 29.47
N ASP A 172 3.25 -0.23 29.04
CA ASP A 172 1.90 -0.50 29.62
C ASP A 172 0.98 0.74 29.68
N GLN A 173 1.06 1.63 28.68
CA GLN A 173 0.24 2.86 28.64
C GLN A 173 -0.42 3.10 27.28
N GLY A 174 -0.60 2.04 26.50
CA GLY A 174 -1.30 2.08 25.22
C GLY A 174 -0.51 2.78 24.11
N ARG A 175 0.82 3.00 24.28
CA ARG A 175 1.66 3.66 23.28
C ARG A 175 2.68 2.70 22.68
N ASN A 176 2.74 2.73 21.36
CA ASN A 176 3.68 1.92 20.59
C ASN A 176 5.00 2.67 20.42
N ILE A 177 6.11 1.97 20.54
CA ILE A 177 7.44 2.50 20.23
C ILE A 177 7.91 1.93 18.90
N THR A 178 8.33 2.80 17.99
CA THR A 178 8.87 2.41 16.70
C THR A 178 10.35 2.72 16.59
N PHE A 179 11.08 1.83 15.91
CA PHE A 179 12.48 2.02 15.57
C PHE A 179 12.77 1.51 14.16
N VAL A 180 13.88 1.95 13.59
CA VAL A 180 14.33 1.54 12.25
C VAL A 180 15.71 0.94 12.35
N ILE A 181 15.91 -0.24 11.76
CA ILE A 181 17.23 -0.86 11.56
C ILE A 181 17.62 -0.65 10.10
N ASP A 182 18.70 0.07 9.85
CA ASP A 182 19.37 0.06 8.55
C ASP A 182 20.13 -1.26 8.40
N TRP A 183 19.60 -2.19 7.65
CA TRP A 183 20.18 -3.52 7.48
C TRP A 183 21.54 -3.52 6.79
N LYS A 184 21.90 -2.46 6.06
CA LYS A 184 23.23 -2.32 5.44
C LYS A 184 24.29 -1.93 6.45
N THR A 185 23.98 -0.99 7.35
CA THR A 185 24.94 -0.45 8.34
C THR A 185 24.74 -1.02 9.73
N LYS A 186 23.65 -1.74 9.96
CA LYS A 186 23.21 -2.25 11.27
C LYS A 186 22.91 -1.15 12.31
N LYS A 187 22.83 0.10 11.88
CA LYS A 187 22.46 1.22 12.74
C LYS A 187 20.97 1.21 13.04
N ILE A 188 20.64 1.56 14.27
CA ILE A 188 19.26 1.74 14.75
C ILE A 188 19.00 3.22 14.96
N THR A 189 17.82 3.66 14.57
CA THR A 189 17.32 5.01 14.83
C THR A 189 15.96 4.93 15.48
N VAL A 190 15.78 5.64 16.59
CA VAL A 190 14.50 5.83 17.27
C VAL A 190 14.16 7.31 17.17
N ALA A 191 13.21 7.66 16.30
CA ALA A 191 12.75 9.03 16.17
C ALA A 191 12.00 9.49 17.42
N ALA A 192 12.03 10.78 17.72
CA ALA A 192 11.30 11.36 18.84
C ALA A 192 9.81 11.00 18.79
N GLN A 193 9.30 10.36 19.81
CA GLN A 193 7.92 9.90 19.90
C GLN A 193 7.43 9.83 21.35
N ALA A 194 6.09 9.88 21.53
CA ALA A 194 5.48 9.72 22.84
C ALA A 194 5.64 8.27 23.34
N ALA A 195 6.01 8.10 24.60
CA ALA A 195 6.30 6.79 25.19
C ALA A 195 5.37 6.45 26.36
N TRP A 196 5.39 7.22 27.42
CA TRP A 196 4.63 6.96 28.65
C TRP A 196 4.26 8.26 29.36
N THR A 197 3.54 8.18 30.47
CA THR A 197 3.09 9.35 31.23
C THR A 197 3.63 9.27 32.66
N HIS A 198 4.43 10.24 33.05
CA HIS A 198 4.92 10.37 34.41
C HIS A 198 3.92 11.14 35.27
N GLN A 199 3.73 10.72 36.54
CA GLN A 199 2.75 11.31 37.43
C GLN A 199 2.92 12.84 37.60
N ASN A 200 4.16 13.32 37.70
CA ASN A 200 4.47 14.74 37.96
C ASN A 200 4.83 15.54 36.71
N TYR A 201 5.36 14.89 35.67
CA TYR A 201 5.87 15.56 34.46
C TYR A 201 4.98 15.43 33.25
N GLY A 202 3.90 14.63 33.35
CA GLY A 202 3.00 14.39 32.23
C GLY A 202 3.64 13.49 31.17
N LEU A 203 3.42 13.81 29.90
CA LEU A 203 3.90 13.01 28.77
C LEU A 203 5.42 12.96 28.71
N ILE A 204 5.97 11.75 28.67
CA ILE A 204 7.38 11.48 28.41
C ILE A 204 7.54 10.98 26.98
N GLY A 205 8.46 11.59 26.26
CA GLY A 205 8.92 11.14 24.96
C GLY A 205 10.16 10.29 25.05
N VAL A 206 10.42 9.53 23.99
CA VAL A 206 11.69 8.82 23.78
C VAL A 206 12.24 9.14 22.41
N GLN A 207 13.57 9.17 22.31
CA GLN A 207 14.34 9.19 21.08
C GLN A 207 15.68 8.52 21.31
N GLY A 208 16.35 8.09 20.25
CA GLY A 208 17.67 7.51 20.46
C GLY A 208 18.26 6.85 19.23
N SER A 209 19.30 6.11 19.48
CA SER A 209 20.01 5.36 18.45
C SER A 209 20.61 4.07 19.03
N GLY A 210 21.12 3.22 18.14
CA GLY A 210 21.71 1.97 18.58
C GLY A 210 22.34 1.20 17.43
N VAL A 211 22.63 -0.06 17.71
CA VAL A 211 23.22 -1.00 16.75
C VAL A 211 22.55 -2.35 16.88
N TYR A 212 22.25 -2.99 15.76
CA TYR A 212 21.80 -4.37 15.74
C TYR A 212 23.00 -5.31 15.76
N ASP A 213 23.08 -6.13 16.81
CA ASP A 213 24.04 -7.21 16.93
C ASP A 213 23.50 -8.46 16.24
N ALA A 214 24.07 -8.79 15.07
CA ALA A 214 23.59 -9.92 14.27
C ALA A 214 23.96 -11.29 14.87
N LYS A 215 25.00 -11.36 15.71
CA LYS A 215 25.42 -12.62 16.34
C LYS A 215 24.43 -13.03 17.41
N ASP A 216 24.05 -12.09 18.25
CA ASP A 216 23.17 -12.33 19.39
C ASP A 216 21.71 -11.97 19.10
N LYS A 217 21.42 -11.49 17.87
CA LYS A 217 20.10 -11.03 17.42
C LYS A 217 19.48 -9.98 18.34
N VAL A 218 20.27 -9.00 18.75
CA VAL A 218 19.86 -7.96 19.71
C VAL A 218 19.86 -6.59 19.05
N ALA A 219 18.77 -5.86 19.20
CA ALA A 219 18.72 -4.41 18.99
C ALA A 219 19.18 -3.72 20.26
N LYS A 220 20.46 -3.33 20.32
CA LYS A 220 21.04 -2.59 21.45
C LYS A 220 20.80 -1.10 21.23
N MET A 221 19.98 -0.49 22.07
CA MET A 221 19.55 0.91 21.91
C MET A 221 19.93 1.73 23.15
N THR A 222 20.29 2.99 22.93
CA THR A 222 20.35 4.01 23.98
C THR A 222 19.23 4.98 23.72
N LEU A 223 18.25 5.00 24.63
CA LEU A 223 17.08 5.88 24.52
C LEU A 223 17.17 7.01 25.53
N THR A 224 17.09 8.24 25.01
CA THR A 224 16.90 9.45 25.81
C THR A 224 15.41 9.59 26.12
N HIS A 225 15.06 9.51 27.40
CA HIS A 225 13.71 9.85 27.87
C HIS A 225 13.66 11.34 28.18
N PHE A 226 12.65 12.03 27.68
CA PHE A 226 12.56 13.48 27.81
C PHE A 226 11.14 13.97 28.08
N VAL A 227 11.04 15.09 28.77
CA VAL A 227 9.79 15.85 28.92
C VAL A 227 9.74 16.89 27.82
N PRO A 228 8.75 16.90 26.93
CA PRO A 228 8.66 17.92 25.89
C PRO A 228 8.75 19.35 26.46
N ASN A 229 9.64 20.16 25.89
CA ASN A 229 9.93 21.55 26.29
C ASN A 229 10.55 21.75 27.69
N LEU A 230 10.85 20.70 28.45
CA LEU A 230 11.48 20.81 29.77
C LEU A 230 12.89 20.21 29.82
N GLY A 231 13.18 19.15 29.06
CA GLY A 231 14.51 18.58 29.00
C GLY A 231 14.56 17.05 29.13
N SER A 232 15.78 16.50 29.19
CA SER A 232 16.04 15.07 29.32
C SER A 232 15.90 14.59 30.76
N LEU A 233 15.35 13.39 30.92
CA LEU A 233 15.35 12.64 32.18
C LEU A 233 16.59 11.72 32.28
N GLY A 234 17.31 11.52 31.18
CA GLY A 234 18.49 10.67 31.11
C GLY A 234 18.49 9.76 29.88
N ASP A 235 19.63 9.11 29.70
CA ASP A 235 19.86 8.12 28.64
C ASP A 235 19.93 6.73 29.29
N PHE A 236 19.15 5.80 28.74
CA PHE A 236 19.04 4.44 29.29
C PHE A 236 19.31 3.41 28.20
N ALA A 237 19.97 2.33 28.55
CA ALA A 237 20.10 1.15 27.70
C ALA A 237 18.74 0.43 27.66
N GLU A 238 18.23 0.24 26.46
CA GLU A 238 16.92 -0.34 26.20
C GLU A 238 17.10 -1.34 25.05
N ASP A 239 17.26 -2.63 25.39
CA ASP A 239 17.64 -3.65 24.43
C ASP A 239 16.47 -4.57 24.10
N PHE A 240 16.33 -4.92 22.82
CA PHE A 240 15.36 -5.93 22.40
C PHE A 240 16.07 -7.15 21.82
N TYR A 241 15.88 -8.28 22.44
CA TYR A 241 16.38 -9.59 22.04
C TYR A 241 15.35 -10.27 21.15
N PHE A 242 15.64 -10.37 19.86
CA PHE A 242 14.80 -11.10 18.92
C PHE A 242 14.86 -12.61 19.18
N PRO A 243 13.81 -13.37 18.84
CA PRO A 243 13.83 -14.82 18.97
C PRO A 243 14.85 -15.47 18.01
N GLU A 244 15.18 -16.74 18.26
CA GLU A 244 16.16 -17.48 17.45
C GLU A 244 15.73 -17.62 15.97
N ASP A 245 14.45 -17.73 15.72
CA ASP A 245 13.86 -17.84 14.37
C ASP A 245 13.68 -16.49 13.67
N PHE A 246 14.17 -15.41 14.27
CA PHE A 246 14.10 -14.08 13.65
C PHE A 246 14.90 -14.03 12.35
N GLU A 247 14.21 -13.69 11.27
CA GLU A 247 14.75 -13.40 9.96
C GLU A 247 14.14 -12.09 9.43
N PRO A 248 14.95 -11.02 9.26
CA PRO A 248 14.44 -9.77 8.75
C PRO A 248 14.01 -9.91 7.29
N SER A 249 12.91 -9.27 6.94
CA SER A 249 12.49 -9.13 5.54
C SER A 249 13.52 -8.28 4.79
N LYS A 250 13.97 -8.77 3.62
CA LYS A 250 14.97 -8.11 2.77
C LYS A 250 14.35 -7.01 1.91
#